data_90292bca62c092abe94b8e09cf0db78d
#
_entry.id   90292bca62c092abe94b8e09cf0db78d
#
_cell.length_a   1.000
_cell.length_b   1.000
_cell.length_c   1.000
_cell.angle_alpha   90.00
_cell.angle_beta   90.00
_cell.angle_gamma   90.00
#
_symmetry.space_group_name_H-M   'P 1'
#
loop_
_entity.id
_entity.type
_entity.pdbx_description
1 polymer ?
#
loop_
_entity_poly.entity_id
_entity_poly.type
_entity_poly.pdbx_seq_one_letter_code
_entity_poly.pdbx_strand_id
1 'polypeptide(L)'
;MATGIFASNYNPPDFAQKSFGLNITKLMPNGMTSLLALTSLFSSETAKQIEHGFWVESMIFPELELTAQASATDTVLNVVSTENILPNTMFQTTGVIATARENLIIDSVLSATQVRVSRGLGSVAPAIIPVNTKLIHAGSAFEESSLRPNAMSIPPIRVSNYTQIFRDTWAMSGTAAATKVITGVDP
;
A
#
# COMPACT_ATOMS: atom_id res chain seq x y z
N MET A 1 16.12 36.98 66.99
CA MET A 1 15.76 38.33 66.50
C MET A 1 15.93 38.35 64.99
N ALA A 2 14.86 38.38 64.23
CA ALA A 2 14.97 38.50 62.79
C ALA A 2 15.49 39.94 62.49
N THR A 3 16.63 39.98 61.87
CA THR A 3 17.25 41.20 61.40
C THR A 3 16.54 41.68 60.14
N GLY A 4 15.65 42.61 60.28
CA GLY A 4 15.12 43.60 59.35
C GLY A 4 14.88 43.29 57.83
N ILE A 5 15.20 42.14 57.34
CA ILE A 5 14.96 41.76 55.92
C ILE A 5 13.80 40.80 55.88
N PHE A 6 12.69 41.25 55.31
CA PHE A 6 11.52 40.42 55.06
C PHE A 6 11.81 39.56 53.82
N ALA A 7 12.16 38.30 54.03
CA ALA A 7 12.43 37.37 52.95
C ALA A 7 11.16 36.59 52.55
N SER A 8 11.07 36.12 51.29
CA SER A 8 9.91 35.42 50.74
C SER A 8 9.52 34.14 51.49
N ASN A 9 10.45 33.55 52.24
CA ASN A 9 10.21 32.38 53.07
C ASN A 9 9.42 32.67 54.36
N TYR A 10 9.26 33.96 54.73
CA TYR A 10 8.42 34.39 55.87
C TYR A 10 6.95 34.61 55.48
N ASN A 11 6.66 34.61 54.17
CA ASN A 11 5.28 34.70 53.74
C ASN A 11 4.59 33.32 53.93
N PRO A 12 3.38 33.29 54.50
CA PRO A 12 2.57 32.12 54.47
C PRO A 12 2.44 31.59 53.03
N PRO A 13 2.49 30.27 52.79
CA PRO A 13 2.50 29.71 51.43
C PRO A 13 1.25 30.06 50.62
N ASP A 14 0.18 30.50 51.29
CA ASP A 14 -1.06 30.94 50.64
C ASP A 14 -1.03 32.37 50.13
N PHE A 15 -0.06 33.21 50.63
CA PHE A 15 0.13 34.58 50.14
C PHE A 15 1.03 34.65 48.90
N ALA A 16 1.81 33.62 48.66
CA ALA A 16 2.65 33.57 47.45
C ALA A 16 1.80 33.22 46.23
N GLN A 17 1.66 34.18 45.33
CA GLN A 17 0.98 33.94 44.06
C GLN A 17 1.77 32.90 43.27
N LYS A 18 1.14 31.77 42.98
CA LYS A 18 1.71 30.71 42.14
C LYS A 18 1.69 31.16 40.68
N SER A 19 2.84 31.07 40.04
CA SER A 19 2.95 31.34 38.62
C SER A 19 2.71 30.06 37.86
N PHE A 20 1.74 30.11 36.95
CA PHE A 20 1.43 29.02 36.04
C PHE A 20 1.68 29.46 34.59
N GLY A 21 2.02 28.53 33.72
CA GLY A 21 2.12 28.80 32.29
C GLY A 21 0.74 29.17 31.72
N LEU A 22 0.73 30.16 30.82
CA LEU A 22 -0.49 30.67 30.18
C LEU A 22 -1.20 29.62 29.27
N ASN A 23 -0.49 28.57 28.90
CA ASN A 23 -1.00 27.57 27.95
C ASN A 23 -1.22 26.23 28.62
N ILE A 24 -2.37 25.64 28.37
CA ILE A 24 -2.67 24.25 28.74
C ILE A 24 -2.08 23.34 27.68
N THR A 25 -1.06 22.58 28.06
CA THR A 25 -0.49 21.56 27.17
C THR A 25 -1.33 20.28 27.26
N LYS A 26 -2.05 19.95 26.20
CA LYS A 26 -2.77 18.69 26.11
C LYS A 26 -1.79 17.60 25.69
N LEU A 27 -1.46 16.69 26.59
CA LEU A 27 -0.73 15.48 26.29
C LEU A 27 -1.70 14.43 25.73
N MET A 28 -1.51 14.02 24.50
CA MET A 28 -2.21 12.88 23.93
C MET A 28 -1.37 11.62 24.19
N PRO A 29 -1.74 10.78 25.17
CA PRO A 29 -0.90 9.65 25.58
C PRO A 29 -1.00 8.44 24.65
N ASN A 30 -1.84 8.47 23.61
CA ASN A 30 -2.10 7.32 22.77
C ASN A 30 -1.47 7.46 21.38
N GLY A 31 -0.86 6.36 20.92
CA GLY A 31 -0.20 6.21 19.63
C GLY A 31 -1.05 6.46 18.36
N MET A 32 -2.25 7.00 18.51
CA MET A 32 -3.08 7.48 17.39
C MET A 32 -2.48 8.69 16.66
N THR A 33 -1.50 9.36 17.26
CA THR A 33 -0.79 10.46 16.62
C THR A 33 0.01 10.03 15.40
N SER A 34 0.45 8.78 15.33
CA SER A 34 1.21 8.26 14.18
C SER A 34 0.36 8.17 12.91
N LEU A 35 -0.90 7.74 13.02
CA LEU A 35 -1.83 7.70 11.88
C LEU A 35 -2.19 9.12 11.43
N LEU A 36 -2.46 10.03 12.36
CA LEU A 36 -2.78 11.41 12.05
C LEU A 36 -1.58 12.14 11.42
N ALA A 37 -0.37 11.89 11.91
CA ALA A 37 0.85 12.43 11.33
C ALA A 37 1.09 11.90 9.92
N LEU A 38 0.85 10.60 9.70
CA LEU A 38 0.97 9.97 8.39
C LEU A 38 -0.05 10.55 7.40
N THR A 39 -1.31 10.67 7.81
CA THR A 39 -2.37 11.21 6.95
C THR A 39 -2.19 12.70 6.65
N SER A 40 -1.56 13.46 7.54
CA SER A 40 -1.25 14.87 7.30
C SER A 40 -0.18 15.12 6.23
N LEU A 41 0.62 14.10 5.91
CA LEU A 41 1.60 14.15 4.82
C LEU A 41 0.98 14.00 3.43
N PHE A 42 -0.24 13.45 3.35
CA PHE A 42 -0.97 13.34 2.09
C PHE A 42 -1.68 14.65 1.75
N SER A 43 -1.74 14.95 0.46
CA SER A 43 -2.54 16.08 0.00
C SER A 43 -4.01 15.86 0.32
N SER A 44 -4.68 16.89 0.81
CA SER A 44 -6.12 16.85 1.07
C SER A 44 -6.89 17.37 -0.13
N GLU A 45 -7.96 16.67 -0.49
CA GLU A 45 -8.90 17.10 -1.50
C GLU A 45 -10.29 17.28 -0.88
N THR A 46 -11.01 18.31 -1.31
CA THR A 46 -12.35 18.59 -0.79
C THR A 46 -13.36 17.65 -1.43
N ALA A 47 -13.98 16.79 -0.64
CA ALA A 47 -15.10 15.96 -1.07
C ALA A 47 -16.36 16.82 -1.21
N LYS A 48 -16.93 16.92 -2.43
CA LYS A 48 -18.16 17.67 -2.72
C LYS A 48 -19.43 16.82 -2.60
N GLN A 49 -19.28 15.51 -2.52
CA GLN A 49 -20.36 14.54 -2.45
C GLN A 49 -20.21 13.63 -1.23
N ILE A 50 -21.31 13.03 -0.80
CA ILE A 50 -21.32 12.08 0.32
C ILE A 50 -20.44 10.87 0.00
N GLU A 51 -20.54 10.36 -1.22
CA GLU A 51 -19.65 9.30 -1.72
C GLU A 51 -18.55 9.96 -2.55
N HIS A 52 -17.31 9.64 -2.21
CA HIS A 52 -16.14 10.07 -2.96
C HIS A 52 -15.28 8.85 -3.27
N GLY A 53 -14.54 8.94 -4.35
CA GLY A 53 -13.70 7.81 -4.76
C GLY A 53 -12.71 8.22 -5.84
N PHE A 54 -11.80 7.31 -6.11
CA PHE A 54 -10.82 7.46 -7.17
C PHE A 54 -10.73 6.16 -7.97
N TRP A 55 -10.22 6.29 -9.17
CA TRP A 55 -9.99 5.16 -10.05
C TRP A 55 -8.55 4.66 -9.86
N VAL A 56 -8.41 3.35 -9.72
CA VAL A 56 -7.11 2.68 -9.60
C VAL A 56 -6.94 1.80 -10.81
N GLU A 57 -5.84 1.99 -11.50
CA GLU A 57 -5.39 1.10 -12.57
C GLU A 57 -4.20 0.30 -12.06
N SER A 58 -4.32 -1.02 -12.12
CA SER A 58 -3.23 -1.91 -11.71
C SER A 58 -2.27 -2.10 -12.87
N MET A 59 -0.99 -1.91 -12.62
CA MET A 59 0.05 -2.33 -13.54
C MET A 59 0.15 -3.85 -13.48
N ILE A 60 -0.09 -4.53 -14.59
CA ILE A 60 -0.03 -5.99 -14.67
C ILE A 60 1.32 -6.40 -15.21
N PHE A 61 2.00 -7.18 -14.41
CA PHE A 61 3.15 -7.95 -14.85
C PHE A 61 2.68 -9.38 -15.08
N PRO A 62 2.61 -9.86 -16.33
CA PRO A 62 2.26 -11.23 -16.58
C PRO A 62 3.31 -12.15 -15.96
N GLU A 63 2.87 -12.97 -15.06
CA GLU A 63 3.67 -13.98 -14.37
C GLU A 63 2.95 -15.33 -14.51
N LEU A 64 3.69 -16.37 -14.83
CA LEU A 64 3.17 -17.72 -14.87
C LEU A 64 3.82 -18.53 -13.77
N GLU A 65 3.03 -19.25 -13.00
CA GLU A 65 3.50 -20.19 -12.00
C GLU A 65 3.02 -21.60 -12.37
N LEU A 66 3.94 -22.56 -12.41
CA LEU A 66 3.62 -23.93 -12.76
C LEU A 66 2.94 -24.65 -11.59
N THR A 67 1.81 -25.31 -11.88
CA THR A 67 1.10 -26.18 -10.92
C THR A 67 1.58 -27.63 -10.97
N ALA A 68 2.27 -28.03 -12.02
CA ALA A 68 2.83 -29.34 -12.19
C ALA A 68 4.24 -29.26 -12.77
N GLN A 69 5.06 -30.27 -12.47
CA GLN A 69 6.37 -30.42 -13.08
C GLN A 69 6.23 -30.57 -14.59
N ALA A 70 7.06 -29.89 -15.35
CA ALA A 70 7.15 -30.04 -16.80
C ALA A 70 8.44 -30.77 -17.18
N SER A 71 8.31 -31.80 -17.99
CA SER A 71 9.42 -32.52 -18.58
C SER A 71 10.09 -31.71 -19.69
N ALA A 72 11.31 -32.05 -20.07
CA ALA A 72 12.02 -31.35 -21.14
C ALA A 72 11.31 -31.40 -22.50
N THR A 73 10.45 -32.40 -22.73
CA THR A 73 9.73 -32.60 -23.98
C THR A 73 8.31 -32.06 -23.97
N ASP A 74 7.82 -31.59 -22.82
CA ASP A 74 6.45 -31.11 -22.68
C ASP A 74 6.29 -29.77 -23.40
N THR A 75 5.30 -29.71 -24.25
CA THR A 75 4.87 -28.52 -24.99
C THR A 75 3.64 -27.87 -24.38
N VAL A 76 2.99 -28.53 -23.40
CA VAL A 76 1.85 -28.01 -22.68
C VAL A 76 2.23 -27.85 -21.19
N LEU A 77 2.10 -26.65 -20.67
CA LEU A 77 2.38 -26.35 -19.27
C LEU A 77 1.08 -26.13 -18.51
N ASN A 78 1.01 -26.75 -17.32
CA ASN A 78 -0.07 -26.48 -16.37
C ASN A 78 0.34 -25.34 -15.44
N VAL A 79 -0.47 -24.31 -15.39
CA VAL A 79 -0.18 -23.06 -14.67
C VAL A 79 -1.33 -22.70 -13.73
N VAL A 80 -1.07 -21.84 -12.76
CA VAL A 80 -2.09 -21.37 -11.81
C VAL A 80 -3.17 -20.54 -12.52
N SER A 81 -2.78 -19.65 -13.41
CA SER A 81 -3.69 -18.79 -14.18
C SER A 81 -3.05 -18.40 -15.51
N THR A 82 -3.88 -18.29 -16.53
CA THR A 82 -3.48 -17.76 -17.85
C THR A 82 -4.03 -16.35 -18.07
N GLU A 83 -4.50 -15.70 -17.01
CA GLU A 83 -5.03 -14.34 -17.09
C GLU A 83 -3.93 -13.37 -17.56
N ASN A 84 -4.29 -12.52 -18.52
CA ASN A 84 -3.38 -11.53 -19.12
C ASN A 84 -2.18 -12.12 -19.87
N ILE A 85 -2.26 -13.37 -20.29
CA ILE A 85 -1.26 -14.02 -21.14
C ILE A 85 -1.72 -13.99 -22.59
N LEU A 86 -0.87 -13.50 -23.45
CA LEU A 86 -1.12 -13.44 -24.89
C LEU A 86 -0.19 -14.42 -25.64
N PRO A 87 -0.62 -14.94 -26.77
CA PRO A 87 0.25 -15.66 -27.70
C PRO A 87 1.46 -14.80 -28.11
N ASN A 88 2.57 -15.41 -28.44
CA ASN A 88 3.85 -14.79 -28.79
C ASN A 88 4.52 -14.01 -27.64
N THR A 89 4.09 -14.21 -26.40
CA THR A 89 4.76 -13.69 -25.21
C THR A 89 5.89 -14.61 -24.80
N MET A 90 7.05 -14.07 -24.57
CA MET A 90 8.24 -14.79 -24.11
C MET A 90 8.33 -14.78 -22.59
N PHE A 91 8.63 -15.93 -22.03
CA PHE A 91 8.89 -16.12 -20.61
C PHE A 91 10.25 -16.75 -20.38
N GLN A 92 10.83 -16.46 -19.24
CA GLN A 92 12.08 -17.05 -18.76
C GLN A 92 11.84 -17.77 -17.44
N THR A 93 12.40 -18.96 -17.28
CA THR A 93 12.33 -19.72 -16.03
C THR A 93 13.13 -19.04 -14.92
N THR A 94 12.58 -19.02 -13.69
CA THR A 94 13.28 -18.54 -12.50
C THR A 94 13.59 -19.70 -11.54
N GLY A 95 14.55 -19.50 -10.64
CA GLY A 95 14.84 -20.47 -9.57
C GLY A 95 15.67 -21.68 -9.99
N VAL A 96 15.93 -21.88 -11.27
CA VAL A 96 16.90 -22.84 -11.76
C VAL A 96 18.27 -22.16 -11.84
N ILE A 97 19.35 -22.92 -11.64
CA ILE A 97 20.73 -22.43 -11.63
C ILE A 97 20.92 -21.38 -12.75
N ALA A 98 21.57 -20.27 -12.44
CA ALA A 98 21.67 -19.09 -13.32
C ALA A 98 22.18 -19.37 -14.74
N THR A 99 22.87 -20.47 -14.96
CA THR A 99 23.35 -20.95 -16.26
C THR A 99 22.30 -21.73 -17.07
N ALA A 100 21.15 -22.08 -16.48
CA ALA A 100 20.13 -22.94 -17.08
C ALA A 100 18.76 -22.26 -17.18
N ARG A 101 18.72 -20.92 -17.27
CA ARG A 101 17.45 -20.20 -17.51
C ARG A 101 17.01 -20.45 -18.94
N GLU A 102 15.93 -21.19 -19.06
CA GLU A 102 15.31 -21.48 -20.36
C GLU A 102 14.38 -20.33 -20.75
N ASN A 103 14.45 -19.96 -22.02
CA ASN A 103 13.47 -19.08 -22.65
C ASN A 103 12.45 -19.94 -23.38
N LEU A 104 11.19 -19.58 -23.22
CA LEU A 104 10.05 -20.20 -23.88
C LEU A 104 9.11 -19.13 -24.42
N ILE A 105 8.38 -19.46 -25.48
CA ILE A 105 7.36 -18.59 -26.06
C ILE A 105 6.00 -19.27 -25.95
N ILE A 106 4.97 -18.51 -25.67
CA ILE A 106 3.59 -18.98 -25.63
C ILE A 106 3.06 -19.03 -27.06
N ASP A 107 2.79 -20.22 -27.55
CA ASP A 107 2.17 -20.42 -28.88
C ASP A 107 0.66 -20.17 -28.82
N SER A 108 0.00 -20.70 -27.82
CA SER A 108 -1.44 -20.52 -27.62
C SER A 108 -1.86 -20.76 -26.18
N VAL A 109 -2.93 -20.08 -25.75
CA VAL A 109 -3.63 -20.33 -24.49
C VAL A 109 -4.71 -21.37 -24.74
N LEU A 110 -4.61 -22.53 -24.08
CA LEU A 110 -5.55 -23.67 -24.27
C LEU A 110 -6.75 -23.56 -23.32
N SER A 111 -6.50 -23.16 -22.07
CA SER A 111 -7.54 -23.01 -21.05
C SER A 111 -7.11 -21.98 -20.01
N ALA A 112 -7.95 -21.75 -18.99
CA ALA A 112 -7.62 -20.87 -17.87
C ALA A 112 -6.39 -21.33 -17.06
N THR A 113 -5.94 -22.59 -17.22
CA THR A 113 -4.83 -23.18 -16.46
C THR A 113 -3.80 -23.89 -17.33
N GLN A 114 -3.93 -23.80 -18.67
CA GLN A 114 -3.02 -24.49 -19.57
C GLN A 114 -2.58 -23.58 -20.72
N VAL A 115 -1.29 -23.61 -21.00
CA VAL A 115 -0.69 -22.93 -22.13
C VAL A 115 0.14 -23.90 -22.97
N ARG A 116 0.10 -23.72 -24.27
CA ARG A 116 1.02 -24.39 -25.20
C ARG A 116 2.23 -23.48 -25.41
N VAL A 117 3.40 -24.09 -25.35
CA VAL A 117 4.66 -23.36 -25.43
C VAL A 117 5.64 -24.01 -26.38
N SER A 118 6.42 -23.23 -27.07
CA SER A 118 7.64 -23.65 -27.74
C SER A 118 8.83 -23.36 -26.80
N ARG A 119 9.63 -24.42 -26.61
CA ARG A 119 10.72 -24.44 -25.61
C ARG A 119 12.10 -24.38 -26.28
N GLY A 120 13.13 -24.07 -25.47
CA GLY A 120 14.50 -24.11 -25.95
C GLY A 120 14.86 -22.97 -26.89
N LEU A 121 14.30 -21.79 -26.71
CA LEU A 121 14.63 -20.62 -27.50
C LEU A 121 16.02 -20.10 -27.12
N GLY A 122 16.89 -19.99 -28.12
CA GLY A 122 18.27 -19.55 -27.92
C GLY A 122 19.24 -20.72 -27.72
N SER A 123 20.26 -20.52 -26.90
CA SER A 123 21.35 -21.50 -26.72
C SER A 123 21.12 -22.49 -25.57
N VAL A 124 20.04 -22.34 -24.81
CA VAL A 124 19.73 -23.19 -23.65
C VAL A 124 18.74 -24.27 -24.05
N ALA A 125 19.13 -25.52 -23.91
CA ALA A 125 18.26 -26.67 -24.18
C ALA A 125 17.13 -26.74 -23.13
N PRO A 126 15.94 -27.27 -23.54
CA PRO A 126 14.87 -27.53 -22.60
C PRO A 126 15.30 -28.44 -21.46
N ALA A 127 14.94 -28.08 -20.24
CA ALA A 127 15.22 -28.85 -19.03
C ALA A 127 13.93 -29.13 -18.26
N ILE A 128 14.01 -30.00 -17.27
CA ILE A 128 12.89 -30.25 -16.35
C ILE A 128 12.63 -28.96 -15.55
N ILE A 129 11.39 -28.48 -15.59
CA ILE A 129 10.95 -27.34 -14.81
C ILE A 129 10.18 -27.87 -13.60
N PRO A 130 10.66 -27.64 -12.36
CA PRO A 130 9.97 -28.09 -11.16
C PRO A 130 8.59 -27.43 -10.98
N VAL A 131 7.74 -28.08 -10.20
CA VAL A 131 6.48 -27.48 -9.72
C VAL A 131 6.74 -26.19 -8.93
N ASN A 132 5.80 -25.25 -8.95
CA ASN A 132 5.88 -23.93 -8.30
C ASN A 132 7.02 -23.04 -8.83
N THR A 133 7.59 -23.39 -10.00
CA THR A 133 8.54 -22.49 -10.65
C THR A 133 7.78 -21.33 -11.28
N LYS A 134 8.25 -20.14 -11.01
CA LYS A 134 7.74 -18.92 -11.62
C LYS A 134 8.46 -18.64 -12.93
N LEU A 135 7.68 -18.26 -13.93
CA LEU A 135 8.16 -17.82 -15.23
C LEU A 135 7.96 -16.30 -15.30
N ILE A 136 9.02 -15.59 -15.55
CA ILE A 136 8.99 -14.12 -15.64
C ILE A 136 8.85 -13.72 -17.11
N HIS A 137 8.01 -12.73 -17.36
CA HIS A 137 7.85 -12.13 -18.68
C HIS A 137 9.17 -11.49 -19.16
N ALA A 138 9.63 -11.95 -20.31
CA ALA A 138 10.90 -11.49 -20.90
C ALA A 138 10.69 -10.59 -22.13
N GLY A 139 9.48 -10.51 -22.64
CA GLY A 139 9.16 -9.71 -23.82
C GLY A 139 8.12 -10.39 -24.71
N SER A 140 8.07 -9.99 -25.96
CA SER A 140 7.24 -10.63 -26.98
C SER A 140 8.05 -10.78 -28.28
N ALA A 141 7.81 -11.85 -29.00
CA ALA A 141 8.45 -12.11 -30.28
C ALA A 141 7.39 -12.45 -31.34
N PHE A 142 7.40 -11.71 -32.42
CA PHE A 142 6.50 -11.87 -33.54
C PHE A 142 7.32 -12.19 -34.81
N GLU A 143 6.74 -13.00 -35.66
CA GLU A 143 7.31 -13.26 -36.97
C GLU A 143 7.22 -12.03 -37.87
N GLU A 144 8.15 -11.93 -38.81
CA GLU A 144 8.10 -10.89 -39.83
C GLU A 144 6.80 -11.05 -40.65
N SER A 145 6.13 -9.93 -40.90
CA SER A 145 4.83 -9.90 -41.60
C SER A 145 3.67 -10.56 -40.86
N SER A 146 3.80 -10.87 -39.58
CA SER A 146 2.70 -11.36 -38.75
C SER A 146 1.61 -10.30 -38.58
N LEU A 147 0.38 -10.79 -38.31
CA LEU A 147 -0.77 -9.91 -38.02
C LEU A 147 -0.57 -9.18 -36.70
N ARG A 148 -1.27 -8.03 -36.56
CA ARG A 148 -1.29 -7.26 -35.32
C ARG A 148 -1.74 -8.15 -34.14
N PRO A 149 -1.01 -8.12 -33.01
CA PRO A 149 -1.43 -8.86 -31.81
C PRO A 149 -2.74 -8.29 -31.24
N ASN A 150 -3.45 -9.12 -30.49
CA ASN A 150 -4.60 -8.67 -29.75
C ASN A 150 -4.19 -7.62 -28.71
N ALA A 151 -4.98 -6.57 -28.59
CA ALA A 151 -4.78 -5.58 -27.55
C ALA A 151 -5.25 -6.15 -26.21
N MET A 152 -4.46 -5.90 -25.17
CA MET A 152 -4.85 -6.13 -23.78
C MET A 152 -5.22 -4.79 -23.15
N SER A 153 -6.40 -4.75 -22.55
CA SER A 153 -6.86 -3.57 -21.84
C SER A 153 -7.53 -4.02 -20.54
N ILE A 154 -7.19 -3.36 -19.46
CA ILE A 154 -7.76 -3.62 -18.15
C ILE A 154 -8.51 -2.37 -17.73
N PRO A 155 -9.81 -2.49 -17.47
CA PRO A 155 -10.59 -1.36 -17.01
C PRO A 155 -10.13 -0.93 -15.61
N PRO A 156 -10.04 0.39 -15.34
CA PRO A 156 -9.74 0.87 -14.00
C PRO A 156 -10.85 0.47 -13.02
N ILE A 157 -10.47 0.17 -11.79
CA ILE A 157 -11.38 -0.20 -10.71
C ILE A 157 -11.63 1.05 -9.86
N ARG A 158 -12.90 1.32 -9.56
CA ARG A 158 -13.29 2.40 -8.67
C ARG A 158 -13.18 1.94 -7.22
N VAL A 159 -12.40 2.68 -6.44
CA VAL A 159 -12.38 2.58 -4.98
C VAL A 159 -13.13 3.77 -4.42
N SER A 160 -14.17 3.53 -3.64
CA SER A 160 -15.00 4.59 -3.06
C SER A 160 -15.12 4.46 -1.55
N ASN A 161 -15.37 5.59 -0.91
CA ASN A 161 -15.64 5.69 0.51
C ASN A 161 -16.67 6.80 0.75
N TYR A 162 -17.21 6.85 1.97
CA TYR A 162 -18.21 7.83 2.37
C TYR A 162 -17.61 8.86 3.31
N THR A 163 -18.10 10.09 3.22
CA THR A 163 -17.76 11.14 4.18
C THR A 163 -18.37 10.83 5.54
N GLN A 164 -17.61 11.09 6.60
CA GLN A 164 -18.05 10.90 7.97
C GLN A 164 -18.09 12.25 8.69
N ILE A 165 -19.12 12.46 9.49
CA ILE A 165 -19.24 13.63 10.32
C ILE A 165 -18.85 13.24 11.74
N PHE A 166 -17.70 13.74 12.18
CA PHE A 166 -17.28 13.62 13.58
C PHE A 166 -17.88 14.75 14.39
N ARG A 167 -18.52 14.41 15.49
CA ARG A 167 -19.09 15.39 16.44
C ARG A 167 -18.56 15.07 17.82
N ASP A 168 -18.09 16.09 18.49
CA ASP A 168 -17.76 16.04 19.89
C ASP A 168 -18.56 17.11 20.60
N THR A 169 -19.02 16.84 21.82
CA THR A 169 -19.77 17.77 22.63
C THR A 169 -19.00 18.07 23.91
N TRP A 170 -18.74 19.34 24.13
CA TRP A 170 -18.18 19.82 25.37
C TRP A 170 -19.25 20.60 26.13
N ALA A 171 -19.44 20.29 27.39
CA ALA A 171 -20.39 20.95 28.23
C ALA A 171 -19.71 21.44 29.52
N MET A 172 -19.99 22.66 29.90
CA MET A 172 -19.52 23.24 31.14
C MET A 172 -20.73 23.71 31.96
N SER A 173 -20.73 23.41 33.24
CA SER A 173 -21.79 23.89 34.14
C SER A 173 -21.69 25.42 34.33
N GLY A 174 -22.84 26.07 34.57
CA GLY A 174 -22.85 27.53 34.84
C GLY A 174 -21.95 27.95 36.02
N THR A 175 -21.81 27.10 37.02
CA THR A 175 -20.89 27.34 38.14
C THR A 175 -19.43 27.29 37.71
N ALA A 176 -19.06 26.34 36.87
CA ALA A 176 -17.71 26.23 36.33
C ALA A 176 -17.37 27.41 35.42
N ALA A 177 -18.34 27.90 34.63
CA ALA A 177 -18.19 29.09 33.80
C ALA A 177 -18.03 30.39 34.64
N ALA A 178 -18.69 30.48 35.77
CA ALA A 178 -18.61 31.61 36.66
C ALA A 178 -17.33 31.62 37.53
N THR A 179 -16.65 30.47 37.65
CA THR A 179 -15.44 30.35 38.45
C THR A 179 -14.23 30.90 37.69
N LYS A 180 -13.59 31.90 38.28
CA LYS A 180 -12.40 32.50 37.68
C LYS A 180 -11.25 31.49 37.68
N VAL A 181 -10.79 31.13 36.50
CA VAL A 181 -9.68 30.20 36.32
C VAL A 181 -8.35 30.93 36.45
N ILE A 182 -7.46 30.39 37.27
CA ILE A 182 -6.13 31.00 37.58
C ILE A 182 -5.21 30.96 36.33
N THR A 183 -5.55 30.18 35.30
CA THR A 183 -4.72 30.03 34.10
C THR A 183 -4.81 31.17 33.08
N GLY A 184 -5.58 32.22 33.35
CA GLY A 184 -5.61 33.44 32.51
C GLY A 184 -6.26 33.27 31.14
N VAL A 185 -6.87 32.12 30.86
CA VAL A 185 -7.69 31.89 29.68
C VAL A 185 -9.14 32.12 30.11
N ASP A 186 -9.76 33.23 29.69
CA ASP A 186 -11.20 33.40 29.81
C ASP A 186 -11.88 32.32 28.97
N PRO A 187 -12.90 31.62 29.51
CA PRO A 187 -13.61 30.57 28.79
C PRO A 187 -14.37 31.10 27.59
#